data_2a6cdfc1cf21c7ff1bf9ff041e591bef
#
_entry.id   2a6cdfc1cf21c7ff1bf9ff041e591bef
#
_cell.length_a   1.000
_cell.length_b   1.000
_cell.length_c   1.000
_cell.angle_alpha   90.00
_cell.angle_beta   90.00
_cell.angle_gamma   90.00
#
_symmetry.space_group_name_H-M   'P 1'
#
loop_
_entity.id
_entity.type
_entity.pdbx_description
1 polymer ?
#
loop_
_entity_poly.entity_id
_entity_poly.type
_entity_poly.pdbx_seq_one_letter_code
_entity_poly.pdbx_strand_id
1 'polypeptide(L)'
;PRTYYAAMATGGVWKSVDGGVSWAPIFDDQPTTSIGAIAVAPSDPNVVYVGSGEANIRGNVAPGLGIFKSTDAGKTWAHVWKQTGQIGTMVVHPRNADIAFAAVLGHAFGPNPERGVYRTTDGGKTWQQVLKKDADTGASDVALDPSNPLVVFAGLWQARRQPWGLTSGGPGSGLYVSRDGGDTWTQLTGHGLPDGPWGQVGVAVRRSRGRRVYALAEA
;
A
#
# COMPACT_ATOMS: atom_id res chain seq x y z
N PRO A 1 3.81 -15.15 -17.19
CA PRO A 1 2.69 -14.26 -17.55
C PRO A 1 3.05 -13.41 -18.76
N ARG A 2 2.06 -13.05 -19.60
CA ARG A 2 2.27 -12.14 -20.74
C ARG A 2 1.78 -10.73 -20.44
N THR A 3 0.93 -10.59 -19.41
CA THR A 3 0.38 -9.30 -19.00
C THR A 3 1.15 -8.75 -17.82
N TYR A 4 1.60 -7.52 -17.96
CA TYR A 4 2.29 -6.74 -16.92
C TYR A 4 1.65 -5.37 -16.78
N TYR A 5 1.72 -4.83 -15.58
CA TYR A 5 1.35 -3.45 -15.26
C TYR A 5 2.52 -2.73 -14.66
N ALA A 6 2.73 -1.48 -15.05
CA ALA A 6 3.73 -0.58 -14.48
C ALA A 6 3.03 0.68 -13.95
N ALA A 7 3.30 1.01 -12.70
CA ALA A 7 2.78 2.20 -12.03
C ALA A 7 3.91 3.21 -11.85
N MET A 8 3.69 4.45 -12.30
CA MET A 8 4.70 5.49 -12.30
C MET A 8 4.33 6.61 -11.32
N ALA A 9 5.31 7.11 -10.60
CA ALA A 9 5.11 8.19 -9.62
C ALA A 9 4.52 9.48 -10.24
N THR A 10 4.76 9.70 -11.53
CA THR A 10 4.28 10.89 -12.28
C THR A 10 3.84 10.56 -13.72
N GLY A 11 3.57 9.29 -14.04
CA GLY A 11 3.29 8.84 -15.41
C GLY A 11 2.09 7.89 -15.52
N GLY A 12 1.21 7.84 -14.51
CA GLY A 12 0.02 7.01 -14.53
C GLY A 12 0.30 5.51 -14.48
N VAL A 13 -0.59 4.73 -15.07
CA VAL A 13 -0.48 3.27 -15.16
C VAL A 13 -0.35 2.83 -16.61
N TRP A 14 0.59 1.97 -16.86
CA TRP A 14 0.88 1.37 -18.16
C TRP A 14 0.65 -0.13 -18.13
N LYS A 15 0.18 -0.68 -19.25
CA LYS A 15 -0.09 -2.11 -19.41
C LYS A 15 0.62 -2.66 -20.63
N SER A 16 1.26 -3.82 -20.46
CA SER A 16 1.76 -4.66 -21.54
C SER A 16 0.94 -5.97 -21.60
N VAL A 17 0.68 -6.48 -22.80
CA VAL A 17 0.00 -7.78 -23.03
C VAL A 17 0.86 -8.76 -23.81
N ASP A 18 2.08 -8.38 -24.14
CA ASP A 18 3.02 -9.11 -24.99
C ASP A 18 4.35 -9.48 -24.29
N GLY A 19 4.33 -9.52 -22.97
CA GLY A 19 5.52 -9.86 -22.18
C GLY A 19 6.47 -8.69 -21.91
N GLY A 20 5.99 -7.44 -22.05
CA GLY A 20 6.79 -6.24 -21.81
C GLY A 20 7.42 -5.64 -23.06
N VAL A 21 7.11 -6.17 -24.25
CA VAL A 21 7.66 -5.67 -25.52
C VAL A 21 7.05 -4.31 -25.89
N SER A 22 5.73 -4.18 -25.72
CA SER A 22 5.02 -2.90 -25.91
C SER A 22 4.21 -2.54 -24.67
N TRP A 23 3.98 -1.23 -24.50
CA TRP A 23 3.25 -0.68 -23.35
C TRP A 23 2.25 0.38 -23.83
N ALA A 24 1.04 0.32 -23.30
CA ALA A 24 0.00 1.30 -23.54
C ALA A 24 -0.42 1.97 -22.22
N PRO A 25 -0.65 3.29 -22.19
CA PRO A 25 -1.21 3.95 -21.02
C PRO A 25 -2.67 3.55 -20.87
N ILE A 26 -3.10 3.35 -19.62
CA ILE A 26 -4.47 2.88 -19.30
C ILE A 26 -5.12 3.70 -18.18
N PHE A 27 -4.53 4.84 -17.81
CA PHE A 27 -4.99 5.64 -16.67
C PHE A 27 -5.07 7.14 -16.98
N ASP A 28 -4.92 7.55 -18.23
CA ASP A 28 -4.79 8.96 -18.63
C ASP A 28 -6.08 9.76 -18.44
N ASP A 29 -7.25 9.10 -18.48
CA ASP A 29 -8.55 9.71 -18.20
C ASP A 29 -8.83 9.95 -16.72
N GLN A 30 -7.91 9.59 -15.82
CA GLN A 30 -8.09 9.75 -14.40
C GLN A 30 -7.53 11.09 -13.88
N PRO A 31 -8.06 11.64 -12.76
CA PRO A 31 -7.71 12.97 -12.28
C PRO A 31 -6.29 13.10 -11.70
N THR A 32 -5.50 12.02 -11.70
CA THR A 32 -4.12 12.00 -11.22
C THR A 32 -3.26 11.08 -12.04
N THR A 33 -2.01 11.46 -12.23
CA THR A 33 -0.96 10.63 -12.84
C THR A 33 0.06 10.12 -11.82
N SER A 34 -0.09 10.51 -10.55
CA SER A 34 0.80 10.08 -9.47
C SER A 34 0.30 8.78 -8.87
N ILE A 35 1.08 7.71 -9.03
CA ILE A 35 0.72 6.36 -8.56
C ILE A 35 1.76 5.87 -7.56
N GLY A 36 1.30 5.44 -6.40
CA GLY A 36 2.15 4.84 -5.35
C GLY A 36 2.06 3.32 -5.31
N ALA A 37 0.91 2.76 -5.67
CA ALA A 37 0.69 1.31 -5.58
C ALA A 37 -0.21 0.78 -6.70
N ILE A 38 0.04 -0.48 -7.09
CA ILE A 38 -0.85 -1.24 -7.97
C ILE A 38 -0.93 -2.69 -7.50
N ALA A 39 -2.13 -3.25 -7.47
CA ALA A 39 -2.36 -4.64 -7.10
C ALA A 39 -3.38 -5.30 -8.01
N VAL A 40 -2.99 -6.41 -8.63
CA VAL A 40 -3.88 -7.27 -9.42
C VAL A 40 -4.40 -8.39 -8.51
N ALA A 41 -5.70 -8.64 -8.53
CA ALA A 41 -6.28 -9.72 -7.74
C ALA A 41 -5.82 -11.09 -8.26
N PRO A 42 -5.20 -11.94 -7.41
CA PRO A 42 -4.73 -13.25 -7.87
C PRO A 42 -5.86 -14.19 -8.30
N SER A 43 -7.07 -14.01 -7.75
CA SER A 43 -8.26 -14.81 -8.08
C SER A 43 -9.00 -14.35 -9.34
N ASP A 44 -8.81 -13.08 -9.76
CA ASP A 44 -9.42 -12.52 -10.96
C ASP A 44 -8.52 -11.44 -11.57
N PRO A 45 -7.80 -11.72 -12.66
CA PRO A 45 -6.89 -10.76 -13.28
C PRO A 45 -7.57 -9.54 -13.92
N ASN A 46 -8.90 -9.53 -14.02
CA ASN A 46 -9.65 -8.36 -14.45
C ASN A 46 -9.77 -7.31 -13.33
N VAL A 47 -9.64 -7.74 -12.06
CA VAL A 47 -9.71 -6.83 -10.92
C VAL A 47 -8.33 -6.28 -10.60
N VAL A 48 -8.20 -4.96 -10.75
CA VAL A 48 -6.97 -4.21 -10.49
C VAL A 48 -7.30 -3.04 -9.56
N TYR A 49 -6.53 -2.90 -8.50
CA TYR A 49 -6.57 -1.74 -7.61
C TYR A 49 -5.36 -0.86 -7.85
N VAL A 50 -5.56 0.45 -7.83
CA VAL A 50 -4.51 1.47 -7.96
C VAL A 50 -4.62 2.44 -6.80
N GLY A 51 -3.55 2.56 -6.02
CA GLY A 51 -3.37 3.56 -4.98
C GLY A 51 -2.58 4.75 -5.54
N SER A 52 -3.15 5.94 -5.46
CA SER A 52 -2.53 7.15 -5.98
C SER A 52 -1.62 7.85 -4.97
N GLY A 53 -0.79 8.76 -5.47
CA GLY A 53 0.17 9.54 -4.68
C GLY A 53 1.52 8.88 -4.55
N GLU A 54 2.56 9.68 -4.55
CA GLU A 54 3.94 9.21 -4.44
C GLU A 54 4.30 8.92 -2.97
N ALA A 55 4.48 7.64 -2.61
CA ALA A 55 4.80 7.24 -1.25
C ALA A 55 6.30 7.38 -0.90
N ASN A 56 7.18 7.51 -1.90
CA ASN A 56 8.58 7.81 -1.69
C ASN A 56 8.73 9.32 -1.48
N ILE A 57 8.79 9.75 -0.22
CA ILE A 57 8.75 11.16 0.15
C ILE A 57 10.01 11.88 -0.32
N ARG A 58 9.83 12.88 -1.19
CA ARG A 58 10.86 13.81 -1.66
C ARG A 58 10.34 15.25 -1.59
N GLY A 59 11.15 16.24 -1.99
CA GLY A 59 10.80 17.66 -1.82
C GLY A 59 9.57 18.12 -2.62
N ASN A 60 9.27 17.48 -3.73
CA ASN A 60 8.17 17.80 -4.64
C ASN A 60 7.19 16.61 -4.81
N VAL A 61 6.96 15.84 -3.75
CA VAL A 61 6.07 14.69 -3.79
C VAL A 61 4.64 15.10 -4.18
N ALA A 62 4.06 14.38 -5.14
CA ALA A 62 2.69 14.62 -5.57
C ALA A 62 1.69 13.98 -4.59
N PRO A 63 0.61 14.69 -4.23
CA PRO A 63 -0.43 14.14 -3.37
C PRO A 63 -1.20 13.03 -4.08
N GLY A 64 -1.72 12.09 -3.31
CA GLY A 64 -2.68 11.10 -3.77
C GLY A 64 -4.11 11.60 -3.69
N LEU A 65 -4.96 11.05 -4.55
CA LEU A 65 -6.42 11.28 -4.56
C LEU A 65 -7.20 10.04 -4.10
N GLY A 66 -6.51 9.07 -3.48
CA GLY A 66 -7.13 7.85 -2.97
C GLY A 66 -6.95 6.63 -3.85
N ILE A 67 -7.98 5.77 -3.91
CA ILE A 67 -7.90 4.45 -4.53
C ILE A 67 -8.88 4.35 -5.70
N PHE A 68 -8.39 3.79 -6.81
CA PHE A 68 -9.16 3.46 -8.01
C PHE A 68 -9.22 1.94 -8.18
N LYS A 69 -10.31 1.45 -8.76
CA LYS A 69 -10.52 0.03 -9.07
C LYS A 69 -10.98 -0.14 -10.51
N SER A 70 -10.40 -1.10 -11.19
CA SER A 70 -10.90 -1.65 -12.46
C SER A 70 -11.44 -3.05 -12.23
N THR A 71 -12.46 -3.45 -13.00
CA THR A 71 -13.00 -4.82 -13.07
C THR A 71 -12.94 -5.40 -14.49
N ASP A 72 -12.22 -4.71 -15.37
CA ASP A 72 -12.07 -5.06 -16.79
C ASP A 72 -10.61 -5.00 -17.27
N ALA A 73 -9.71 -5.31 -16.35
CA ALA A 73 -8.26 -5.34 -16.57
C ALA A 73 -7.69 -3.97 -17.01
N GLY A 74 -8.22 -2.88 -16.46
CA GLY A 74 -7.73 -1.52 -16.66
C GLY A 74 -8.31 -0.79 -17.85
N LYS A 75 -9.40 -1.26 -18.45
CA LYS A 75 -10.10 -0.53 -19.53
C LYS A 75 -10.92 0.63 -18.98
N THR A 76 -11.57 0.43 -17.82
CA THR A 76 -12.30 1.48 -17.09
C THR A 76 -11.94 1.48 -15.61
N TRP A 77 -12.12 2.63 -14.97
CA TRP A 77 -11.74 2.84 -13.58
C TRP A 77 -12.86 3.51 -12.78
N ALA A 78 -13.13 2.97 -11.60
CA ALA A 78 -14.00 3.56 -10.58
C ALA A 78 -13.15 4.15 -9.45
N HIS A 79 -13.43 5.39 -9.03
CA HIS A 79 -12.80 6.01 -7.87
C HIS A 79 -13.49 5.53 -6.59
N VAL A 80 -12.93 4.52 -5.93
CA VAL A 80 -13.57 3.77 -4.85
C VAL A 80 -13.22 4.26 -3.44
N TRP A 81 -12.18 5.07 -3.28
CA TRP A 81 -11.83 5.75 -2.02
C TRP A 81 -11.28 7.14 -2.34
N LYS A 82 -11.93 8.20 -1.83
CA LYS A 82 -11.73 9.59 -2.27
C LYS A 82 -11.01 10.46 -1.25
N GLN A 83 -10.31 9.85 -0.30
CA GLN A 83 -9.48 10.60 0.64
C GLN A 83 -8.16 11.00 0.00
N THR A 84 -7.63 12.14 0.40
CA THR A 84 -6.30 12.59 -0.02
C THR A 84 -5.21 11.89 0.78
N GLY A 85 -4.10 11.56 0.14
CA GLY A 85 -2.95 10.95 0.80
C GLY A 85 -2.21 10.00 -0.15
N GLN A 86 -0.98 9.71 0.19
CA GLN A 86 -0.13 8.78 -0.57
C GLN A 86 -0.42 7.35 -0.13
N ILE A 87 -0.57 6.45 -1.11
CA ILE A 87 -0.74 5.01 -0.89
C ILE A 87 0.61 4.33 -1.15
N GLY A 88 1.20 3.72 -0.11
CA GLY A 88 2.51 3.06 -0.21
C GLY A 88 2.46 1.71 -0.91
N THR A 89 1.55 0.86 -0.47
CA THR A 89 1.39 -0.50 -0.99
C THR A 89 -0.08 -0.91 -0.93
N MET A 90 -0.48 -1.79 -1.84
CA MET A 90 -1.78 -2.46 -1.82
C MET A 90 -1.60 -3.96 -2.01
N VAL A 91 -2.42 -4.75 -1.32
CA VAL A 91 -2.48 -6.20 -1.50
C VAL A 91 -3.93 -6.64 -1.59
N VAL A 92 -4.19 -7.62 -2.47
CA VAL A 92 -5.51 -8.23 -2.62
C VAL A 92 -5.46 -9.65 -2.10
N HIS A 93 -6.53 -10.06 -1.42
CA HIS A 93 -6.66 -11.40 -0.88
C HIS A 93 -6.55 -12.45 -2.01
N PRO A 94 -5.75 -13.54 -1.81
CA PRO A 94 -5.40 -14.45 -2.91
C PRO A 94 -6.58 -15.22 -3.52
N ARG A 95 -7.70 -15.34 -2.80
CA ARG A 95 -8.89 -16.12 -3.23
C ARG A 95 -10.17 -15.30 -3.30
N ASN A 96 -10.15 -14.00 -2.96
CA ASN A 96 -11.33 -13.14 -2.99
C ASN A 96 -10.93 -11.72 -3.40
N ALA A 97 -11.28 -11.32 -4.61
CA ALA A 97 -10.96 -10.01 -5.17
C ALA A 97 -11.67 -8.83 -4.47
N ASP A 98 -12.69 -9.09 -3.65
CA ASP A 98 -13.41 -8.07 -2.90
C ASP A 98 -12.72 -7.70 -1.58
N ILE A 99 -11.72 -8.49 -1.15
CA ILE A 99 -10.93 -8.20 0.05
C ILE A 99 -9.57 -7.64 -0.37
N ALA A 100 -9.28 -6.41 0.06
CA ALA A 100 -8.00 -5.76 -0.20
C ALA A 100 -7.57 -4.91 1.00
N PHE A 101 -6.25 -4.71 1.12
CA PHE A 101 -5.64 -3.82 2.10
C PHE A 101 -4.83 -2.75 1.38
N ALA A 102 -4.81 -1.55 1.97
CA ALA A 102 -4.02 -0.42 1.53
C ALA A 102 -3.20 0.14 2.68
N ALA A 103 -1.90 0.26 2.47
CA ALA A 103 -1.00 0.99 3.35
C ALA A 103 -1.07 2.48 2.98
N VAL A 104 -1.71 3.27 3.83
CA VAL A 104 -1.92 4.71 3.62
C VAL A 104 -0.90 5.48 4.43
N LEU A 105 0.06 6.07 3.73
CA LEU A 105 1.03 6.99 4.33
C LEU A 105 0.35 8.31 4.73
N GLY A 106 -0.73 8.67 4.05
CA GLY A 106 -1.36 9.97 4.16
C GLY A 106 -0.57 11.05 3.43
N HIS A 107 -0.89 12.33 3.60
CA HIS A 107 -0.06 13.39 3.05
C HIS A 107 1.20 13.63 3.91
N ALA A 108 2.32 13.90 3.23
CA ALA A 108 3.64 13.91 3.88
C ALA A 108 3.94 15.18 4.69
N PHE A 109 3.21 16.30 4.47
CA PHE A 109 3.58 17.65 4.94
C PHE A 109 2.99 18.04 6.30
N GLY A 110 2.23 17.16 6.95
CA GLY A 110 1.65 17.42 8.27
C GLY A 110 0.94 16.21 8.86
N PRO A 111 0.45 16.34 10.10
CA PRO A 111 -0.43 15.33 10.69
C PRO A 111 -1.72 15.22 9.89
N ASN A 112 -2.23 14.02 9.75
CA ASN A 112 -3.54 13.79 9.12
C ASN A 112 -4.20 12.50 9.62
N PRO A 113 -5.56 12.48 9.69
CA PRO A 113 -6.29 11.35 10.26
C PRO A 113 -6.35 10.13 9.35
N GLU A 114 -6.04 10.28 8.05
CA GLU A 114 -6.11 9.22 7.03
C GLU A 114 -4.95 8.23 7.11
N ARG A 115 -3.93 8.50 7.92
CA ARG A 115 -2.74 7.65 8.07
C ARG A 115 -3.07 6.29 8.69
N GLY A 116 -2.57 5.20 8.10
CA GLY A 116 -2.71 3.85 8.66
C GLY A 116 -2.98 2.77 7.62
N VAL A 117 -3.48 1.62 8.05
CA VAL A 117 -3.90 0.54 7.15
C VAL A 117 -5.40 0.54 7.00
N TYR A 118 -5.86 0.44 5.76
CA TYR A 118 -7.27 0.32 5.40
C TYR A 118 -7.57 -1.04 4.81
N ARG A 119 -8.77 -1.55 5.09
CA ARG A 119 -9.29 -2.80 4.53
C ARG A 119 -10.64 -2.55 3.89
N THR A 120 -10.87 -3.15 2.73
CA THR A 120 -12.21 -3.39 2.18
C THR A 120 -12.53 -4.87 2.20
N THR A 121 -13.81 -5.22 2.33
CA THR A 121 -14.34 -6.60 2.24
C THR A 121 -15.50 -6.70 1.26
N ASP A 122 -15.83 -5.61 0.58
CA ASP A 122 -16.99 -5.45 -0.32
C ASP A 122 -16.59 -4.93 -1.72
N GLY A 123 -15.34 -5.17 -2.09
CA GLY A 123 -14.82 -4.77 -3.40
C GLY A 123 -14.54 -3.28 -3.52
N GLY A 124 -14.30 -2.59 -2.41
CA GLY A 124 -13.96 -1.17 -2.39
C GLY A 124 -15.16 -0.24 -2.26
N LYS A 125 -16.39 -0.75 -2.05
CA LYS A 125 -17.57 0.09 -1.78
C LYS A 125 -17.41 0.83 -0.46
N THR A 126 -16.83 0.13 0.54
CA THR A 126 -16.44 0.72 1.83
C THR A 126 -15.00 0.38 2.18
N TRP A 127 -14.34 1.29 2.91
CA TRP A 127 -12.98 1.12 3.42
C TRP A 127 -12.96 1.43 4.91
N GLN A 128 -12.49 0.48 5.71
CA GLN A 128 -12.33 0.60 7.15
C GLN A 128 -10.86 0.83 7.50
N GLN A 129 -10.57 1.84 8.32
CA GLN A 129 -9.24 2.02 8.92
C GLN A 129 -9.06 0.97 10.02
N VAL A 130 -8.27 -0.07 9.76
CA VAL A 130 -8.11 -1.24 10.65
C VAL A 130 -6.85 -1.16 11.51
N LEU A 131 -5.88 -0.33 11.14
CA LEU A 131 -4.70 -0.04 11.97
C LEU A 131 -4.40 1.45 11.89
N LYS A 132 -4.45 2.11 13.03
CA LYS A 132 -4.05 3.52 13.22
C LYS A 132 -3.21 3.64 14.48
N LYS A 133 -2.11 4.37 14.41
CA LYS A 133 -1.28 4.71 15.57
C LYS A 133 -1.61 6.12 16.06
N ASP A 134 -1.36 7.10 15.24
CA ASP A 134 -1.57 8.53 15.51
C ASP A 134 -1.68 9.30 14.18
N ALA A 135 -1.71 10.62 14.24
CA ALA A 135 -1.82 11.47 13.05
C ALA A 135 -0.47 11.69 12.32
N ASP A 136 0.65 11.35 12.94
CA ASP A 136 2.00 11.50 12.38
C ASP A 136 2.54 10.20 11.77
N THR A 137 1.87 9.05 12.06
CA THR A 137 2.34 7.72 11.68
C THR A 137 1.43 7.09 10.63
N GLY A 138 1.94 6.96 9.41
CA GLY A 138 1.24 6.28 8.31
C GLY A 138 1.72 4.85 8.11
N ALA A 139 1.05 4.10 7.24
CA ALA A 139 1.53 2.81 6.79
C ALA A 139 2.37 2.98 5.52
N SER A 140 3.58 2.43 5.53
CA SER A 140 4.48 2.41 4.36
C SER A 140 4.32 1.14 3.54
N ASP A 141 3.97 0.03 4.21
CA ASP A 141 3.87 -1.27 3.54
C ASP A 141 2.82 -2.17 4.20
N VAL A 142 2.24 -3.08 3.42
CA VAL A 142 1.32 -4.13 3.87
C VAL A 142 1.51 -5.40 3.05
N ALA A 143 1.56 -6.56 3.72
CA ALA A 143 1.73 -7.86 3.07
C ALA A 143 0.81 -8.91 3.69
N LEU A 144 0.24 -9.78 2.84
CA LEU A 144 -0.55 -10.95 3.25
C LEU A 144 0.33 -12.21 3.22
N ASP A 145 0.09 -13.11 4.17
CA ASP A 145 0.56 -14.48 4.02
C ASP A 145 -0.32 -15.18 2.96
N PRO A 146 0.24 -15.54 1.80
CA PRO A 146 -0.54 -16.13 0.71
C PRO A 146 -1.09 -17.52 1.04
N SER A 147 -0.54 -18.20 2.04
CA SER A 147 -1.00 -19.51 2.51
C SER A 147 -2.09 -19.40 3.58
N ASN A 148 -2.05 -18.33 4.38
CA ASN A 148 -3.05 -18.00 5.39
C ASN A 148 -3.39 -16.50 5.37
N PRO A 149 -4.34 -16.05 4.55
CA PRO A 149 -4.64 -14.62 4.37
C PRO A 149 -5.26 -13.93 5.61
N LEU A 150 -5.54 -14.67 6.68
CA LEU A 150 -5.85 -14.07 7.98
C LEU A 150 -4.61 -13.44 8.63
N VAL A 151 -3.41 -13.86 8.19
CA VAL A 151 -2.16 -13.26 8.67
C VAL A 151 -1.75 -12.12 7.75
N VAL A 152 -1.73 -10.92 8.32
CA VAL A 152 -1.41 -9.67 7.63
C VAL A 152 -0.28 -8.98 8.39
N PHE A 153 0.74 -8.52 7.68
CA PHE A 153 1.82 -7.71 8.22
C PHE A 153 1.71 -6.29 7.72
N ALA A 154 2.07 -5.32 8.54
CA ALA A 154 2.11 -3.91 8.17
C ALA A 154 3.35 -3.22 8.74
N GLY A 155 4.03 -2.44 7.89
CA GLY A 155 5.04 -1.50 8.29
C GLY A 155 4.41 -0.13 8.55
N LEU A 156 4.55 0.40 9.75
CA LEU A 156 4.19 1.78 10.06
C LEU A 156 5.43 2.67 10.05
N TRP A 157 5.27 3.88 9.57
CA TRP A 157 6.33 4.88 9.45
C TRP A 157 5.85 6.24 9.93
N GLN A 158 6.47 6.73 11.00
CA GLN A 158 6.30 8.11 11.44
C GLN A 158 7.19 9.00 10.59
N ALA A 159 6.59 9.81 9.72
CA ALA A 159 7.31 10.62 8.76
C ALA A 159 6.65 11.96 8.52
N ARG A 160 7.47 13.00 8.37
CA ARG A 160 7.01 14.34 8.01
C ARG A 160 8.02 15.01 7.07
N ARG A 161 7.52 15.46 5.93
CA ARG A 161 8.28 16.32 5.02
C ARG A 161 8.11 17.79 5.42
N GLN A 162 9.22 18.49 5.49
CA GLN A 162 9.30 19.92 5.71
C GLN A 162 10.09 20.56 4.56
N PRO A 163 9.95 21.87 4.28
CA PRO A 163 10.70 22.52 3.21
C PRO A 163 12.23 22.33 3.32
N TRP A 164 12.73 22.26 4.53
CA TRP A 164 14.17 22.14 4.83
C TRP A 164 14.64 20.71 5.12
N GLY A 165 13.74 19.72 5.21
CA GLY A 165 14.16 18.37 5.58
C GLY A 165 13.06 17.33 5.59
N LEU A 166 13.44 16.10 5.87
CA LEU A 166 12.55 14.97 6.14
C LEU A 166 12.84 14.46 7.55
N THR A 167 11.82 14.45 8.41
CA THR A 167 11.86 13.66 9.64
C THR A 167 11.43 12.23 9.28
N SER A 168 12.34 11.27 9.43
CA SER A 168 12.09 9.86 9.23
C SER A 168 12.30 9.13 10.54
N GLY A 169 11.28 8.39 10.96
CA GLY A 169 11.32 7.61 12.19
C GLY A 169 10.73 8.31 13.41
N GLY A 170 10.41 7.47 14.38
CA GLY A 170 9.84 7.88 15.66
C GLY A 170 9.12 6.75 16.38
N PRO A 171 8.57 7.00 17.58
CA PRO A 171 7.93 5.98 18.42
C PRO A 171 6.65 5.37 17.81
N GLY A 172 6.11 5.99 16.78
CA GLY A 172 4.97 5.44 16.03
C GLY A 172 5.37 4.37 15.00
N SER A 173 6.62 4.40 14.51
CA SER A 173 7.12 3.45 13.53
C SER A 173 7.23 2.03 14.09
N GLY A 174 7.13 1.03 13.24
CA GLY A 174 7.32 -0.36 13.62
C GLY A 174 6.67 -1.37 12.69
N LEU A 175 6.92 -2.64 12.97
CA LEU A 175 6.33 -3.77 12.28
C LEU A 175 5.17 -4.34 13.10
N TYR A 176 4.01 -4.52 12.45
CA TYR A 176 2.79 -5.02 13.07
C TYR A 176 2.31 -6.29 12.39
N VAL A 177 1.64 -7.15 13.14
CA VAL A 177 0.98 -8.35 12.63
C VAL A 177 -0.46 -8.44 13.12
N SER A 178 -1.35 -8.76 12.20
CA SER A 178 -2.69 -9.29 12.49
C SER A 178 -2.73 -10.78 12.20
N ARG A 179 -3.55 -11.54 12.95
CA ARG A 179 -3.78 -12.98 12.75
C ARG A 179 -5.25 -13.32 12.52
N ASP A 180 -6.09 -12.30 12.39
CA ASP A 180 -7.55 -12.36 12.27
C ASP A 180 -8.06 -11.55 11.07
N GLY A 181 -7.23 -11.38 10.04
CA GLY A 181 -7.61 -10.67 8.82
C GLY A 181 -7.67 -9.15 8.97
N GLY A 182 -6.97 -8.61 9.96
CA GLY A 182 -6.88 -7.16 10.19
C GLY A 182 -7.83 -6.63 11.25
N ASP A 183 -8.53 -7.49 12.01
CA ASP A 183 -9.42 -7.02 13.07
C ASP A 183 -8.64 -6.55 14.30
N THR A 184 -7.57 -7.27 14.67
CA THR A 184 -6.66 -6.86 15.74
C THR A 184 -5.21 -6.88 15.28
N TRP A 185 -4.36 -6.03 15.89
CA TRP A 185 -2.97 -5.86 15.53
C TRP A 185 -2.05 -5.87 16.74
N THR A 186 -0.91 -6.54 16.60
CA THR A 186 0.15 -6.61 17.61
C THR A 186 1.45 -6.07 17.01
N GLN A 187 2.11 -5.16 17.69
CA GLN A 187 3.45 -4.71 17.32
C GLN A 187 4.46 -5.82 17.61
N LEU A 188 5.33 -6.10 16.66
CA LEU A 188 6.43 -7.05 16.82
C LEU A 188 7.64 -6.33 17.40
N THR A 189 8.21 -6.91 18.46
CA THR A 189 9.38 -6.39 19.17
C THR A 189 10.31 -7.53 19.57
N GLY A 190 11.59 -7.25 19.79
CA GLY A 190 12.58 -8.25 20.17
C GLY A 190 12.89 -9.25 19.05
N HIS A 191 13.39 -10.43 19.41
CA HIS A 191 13.69 -11.52 18.47
C HIS A 191 14.61 -11.14 17.30
N GLY A 192 15.57 -10.25 17.55
CA GLY A 192 16.53 -9.76 16.56
C GLY A 192 16.06 -8.55 15.76
N LEU A 193 14.87 -8.02 16.04
CA LEU A 193 14.45 -6.72 15.49
C LEU A 193 15.25 -5.60 16.17
N PRO A 194 15.59 -4.50 15.44
CA PRO A 194 16.35 -3.39 16.01
C PRO A 194 15.68 -2.78 17.24
N ASP A 195 16.46 -2.34 18.20
CA ASP A 195 16.01 -1.50 19.30
C ASP A 195 16.02 -0.02 18.86
N GLY A 196 15.15 0.80 19.47
CA GLY A 196 15.09 2.23 19.22
C GLY A 196 14.02 2.65 18.20
N PRO A 197 14.01 3.93 17.80
CA PRO A 197 13.04 4.42 16.83
C PRO A 197 13.39 3.94 15.42
N TRP A 198 12.42 3.36 14.75
CA TRP A 198 12.56 2.95 13.35
C TRP A 198 12.14 4.08 12.41
N GLY A 199 12.76 4.09 11.23
CA GLY A 199 12.29 4.84 10.07
C GLY A 199 11.28 4.05 9.25
N GLN A 200 11.44 4.06 7.93
CA GLN A 200 10.56 3.34 7.02
C GLN A 200 10.71 1.82 7.18
N VAL A 201 9.58 1.11 7.10
CA VAL A 201 9.54 -0.35 7.20
C VAL A 201 8.91 -0.93 5.94
N GLY A 202 9.64 -1.82 5.28
CA GLY A 202 9.13 -2.69 4.21
C GLY A 202 8.97 -4.12 4.71
N VAL A 203 7.98 -4.85 4.23
CA VAL A 203 7.72 -6.23 4.62
C VAL A 203 7.40 -7.14 3.43
N ALA A 204 7.98 -8.33 3.42
CA ALA A 204 7.69 -9.34 2.41
C ALA A 204 7.48 -10.71 3.04
N VAL A 205 6.45 -11.42 2.58
CA VAL A 205 6.12 -12.76 3.04
C VAL A 205 6.47 -13.78 1.95
N ARG A 206 7.22 -14.83 2.32
CA ARG A 206 7.61 -15.88 1.39
C ARG A 206 6.40 -16.70 0.92
N ARG A 207 6.26 -16.88 -0.40
CA ARG A 207 5.16 -17.65 -1.03
C ARG A 207 5.30 -19.18 -0.96
N SER A 208 6.50 -19.72 -0.70
CA SER A 208 6.75 -21.15 -0.66
C SER A 208 6.73 -21.70 0.77
N ARG A 209 6.64 -23.05 0.93
CA ARG A 209 6.64 -23.73 2.23
C ARG A 209 7.70 -23.18 3.17
N GLY A 210 7.27 -22.51 4.23
CA GLY A 210 8.12 -21.94 5.26
C GLY A 210 7.60 -20.57 5.68
N ARG A 211 7.31 -20.44 6.95
CA ARG A 211 6.82 -19.23 7.62
C ARG A 211 7.97 -18.21 7.75
N ARG A 212 8.47 -17.68 6.62
CA ARG A 212 9.50 -16.65 6.63
C ARG A 212 8.90 -15.31 6.22
N VAL A 213 9.12 -14.34 7.06
CA VAL A 213 8.83 -12.94 6.83
C VAL A 213 10.16 -12.20 6.80
N TYR A 214 10.33 -11.34 5.85
CA TYR A 214 11.48 -10.44 5.74
C TYR A 214 10.98 -9.03 6.03
N ALA A 215 11.67 -8.35 6.92
CA ALA A 215 11.46 -6.94 7.19
C ALA A 215 12.74 -6.18 6.86
N LEU A 216 12.61 -5.07 6.15
CA LEU A 216 13.66 -4.08 5.95
C LEU A 216 13.24 -2.84 6.74
N ALA A 217 13.99 -2.50 7.76
CA ALA A 217 13.77 -1.32 8.59
C ALA A 217 14.93 -0.34 8.44
N GLU A 218 14.62 0.93 8.27
CA GLU A 218 15.54 2.03 8.46
C GLU A 218 15.74 2.19 9.98
N ALA A 219 16.98 2.07 10.47
CA ALA A 219 17.36 2.10 11.88
C ALA A 219 18.55 3.05 12.13
#